data_564bdd697db545f5c01e400e2c668218
#
_entry.id   564bdd697db545f5c01e400e2c668218
#
_cell.length_a   1.000
_cell.length_b   1.000
_cell.length_c   1.000
_cell.angle_alpha   90.00
_cell.angle_beta   90.00
_cell.angle_gamma   90.00
#
_symmetry.space_group_name_H-M   'P 1'
#
loop_
_entity.id
_entity.type
_entity.pdbx_description
1 polymer ?
#
loop_
_entity_poly.entity_id
_entity_poly.type
_entity_poly.pdbx_seq_one_letter_code
_entity_poly.pdbx_strand_id
1 'polypeptide(L)'
;MNATVHEIGHVGHSHLRTLWTEERSQPEMKHKILDNINSEGICTYIGFTAQHFAPAPDDKDYPMIDDPDRVRQAFKNSNLILSKVGQIPDEDIQKMSWDLGIQGRSYYVVGLTMCKLIDERLGRNTLIEVMSTGPRKWVRTYNQLADIDLQLSI
;
A
#
# COMPACT_ATOMS: atom_id res chain seq x y z
N MET A 1 -15.06 -2.77 -5.22
CA MET A 1 -13.80 -3.11 -5.96
C MET A 1 -14.17 -4.01 -7.12
N ASN A 2 -13.66 -3.75 -8.31
CA ASN A 2 -13.74 -4.72 -9.39
C ASN A 2 -12.79 -5.89 -9.00
N ALA A 3 -13.34 -6.90 -8.32
CA ALA A 3 -12.56 -8.00 -7.76
C ALA A 3 -11.65 -8.66 -8.82
N THR A 4 -12.14 -8.82 -10.05
CA THR A 4 -11.36 -9.41 -11.13
C THR A 4 -10.12 -8.57 -11.48
N VAL A 5 -10.25 -7.25 -11.58
CA VAL A 5 -9.11 -6.36 -11.89
C VAL A 5 -8.12 -6.32 -10.74
N HIS A 6 -8.61 -6.33 -9.51
CA HIS A 6 -7.76 -6.40 -8.31
C HIS A 6 -6.94 -7.71 -8.27
N GLU A 7 -7.58 -8.86 -8.50
CA GLU A 7 -6.89 -10.16 -8.53
C GLU A 7 -5.86 -10.26 -9.69
N ILE A 8 -6.17 -9.71 -10.85
CA ILE A 8 -5.19 -9.59 -11.94
C ILE A 8 -4.01 -8.71 -11.51
N GLY A 9 -4.27 -7.66 -10.74
CA GLY A 9 -3.24 -6.81 -10.13
C GLY A 9 -2.24 -7.62 -9.30
N HIS A 10 -2.71 -8.57 -8.49
CA HIS A 10 -1.84 -9.44 -7.70
C HIS A 10 -0.93 -10.32 -8.55
N VAL A 11 -1.40 -10.81 -9.70
CA VAL A 11 -0.56 -11.56 -10.66
C VAL A 11 0.56 -10.66 -11.19
N GLY A 12 0.23 -9.43 -11.60
CA GLY A 12 1.21 -8.44 -12.05
C GLY A 12 2.21 -8.06 -10.96
N HIS A 13 1.73 -7.83 -9.73
CA HIS A 13 2.57 -7.52 -8.59
C HIS A 13 3.53 -8.68 -8.25
N SER A 14 3.07 -9.92 -8.30
CA SER A 14 3.93 -11.10 -8.10
C SER A 14 5.08 -11.15 -9.11
N HIS A 15 4.84 -10.73 -10.35
CA HIS A 15 5.90 -10.60 -11.35
C HIS A 15 6.86 -9.46 -11.02
N LEU A 16 6.36 -8.28 -10.63
CA LEU A 16 7.19 -7.15 -10.21
C LEU A 16 8.12 -7.51 -9.04
N ARG A 17 7.66 -8.32 -8.09
CA ARG A 17 8.49 -8.80 -6.96
C ARG A 17 9.74 -9.55 -7.40
N THR A 18 9.73 -10.20 -8.56
CA THR A 18 10.91 -10.89 -9.11
C THR A 18 12.00 -9.92 -9.58
N LEU A 19 11.62 -8.67 -9.83
CA LEU A 19 12.53 -7.60 -10.30
C LEU A 19 13.14 -6.81 -9.15
N TRP A 20 12.70 -7.01 -7.90
CA TRP A 20 13.18 -6.21 -6.77
C TRP A 20 14.67 -6.36 -6.55
N THR A 21 15.36 -5.22 -6.55
CA THR A 21 16.80 -5.10 -6.32
C THR A 21 17.14 -4.64 -4.90
N GLU A 22 16.10 -4.36 -4.11
CA GLU A 22 16.25 -3.88 -2.74
C GLU A 22 16.88 -4.95 -1.83
N GLU A 23 17.96 -4.59 -1.12
CA GLU A 23 18.53 -5.48 -0.10
C GLU A 23 17.54 -5.70 1.05
N ARG A 24 17.31 -6.97 1.38
CA ARG A 24 16.49 -7.38 2.52
C ARG A 24 17.24 -7.21 3.85
N SER A 25 17.70 -5.99 4.13
CA SER A 25 18.52 -5.66 5.31
C SER A 25 17.70 -5.39 6.59
N GLN A 26 16.39 -5.58 6.54
CA GLN A 26 15.47 -5.26 7.65
C GLN A 26 14.91 -6.53 8.29
N PRO A 27 14.37 -6.43 9.52
CA PRO A 27 13.56 -7.50 10.07
C PRO A 27 12.56 -7.97 9.03
N GLU A 28 12.53 -9.26 8.78
CA GLU A 28 11.69 -9.87 7.73
C GLU A 28 10.23 -9.47 7.88
N MET A 29 9.73 -9.34 9.12
CA MET A 29 8.37 -8.92 9.41
C MET A 29 8.06 -7.49 8.93
N LYS A 30 9.00 -6.54 9.08
CA LYS A 30 8.81 -5.17 8.60
C LYS A 30 8.72 -5.13 7.06
N HIS A 31 9.57 -5.93 6.39
CA HIS A 31 9.52 -6.06 4.94
C HIS A 31 8.17 -6.67 4.48
N LYS A 32 7.68 -7.72 5.16
CA LYS A 32 6.38 -8.34 4.87
C LYS A 32 5.22 -7.35 4.98
N ILE A 33 5.22 -6.49 6.01
CA ILE A 33 4.18 -5.46 6.18
C ILE A 33 4.22 -4.48 5.02
N LEU A 34 5.40 -3.97 4.65
CA LEU A 34 5.55 -3.03 3.54
C LEU A 34 5.17 -3.66 2.19
N ASP A 35 5.50 -4.93 1.99
CA ASP A 35 5.11 -5.71 0.83
C ASP A 35 3.57 -5.86 0.75
N ASN A 36 2.92 -6.14 1.86
CA ASN A 36 1.45 -6.22 1.91
C ASN A 36 0.80 -4.87 1.56
N ILE A 37 1.29 -3.75 2.13
CA ILE A 37 0.79 -2.41 1.78
C ILE A 37 1.00 -2.12 0.29
N ASN A 38 2.15 -2.50 -0.24
CA ASN A 38 2.50 -2.32 -1.65
C ASN A 38 1.59 -3.16 -2.56
N SER A 39 1.42 -4.44 -2.24
CA SER A 39 0.58 -5.39 -3.00
C SER A 39 -0.88 -4.96 -3.03
N GLU A 40 -1.49 -4.74 -1.86
CA GLU A 40 -2.90 -4.31 -1.78
C GLU A 40 -3.10 -2.93 -2.41
N GLY A 41 -2.12 -2.04 -2.21
CA GLY A 41 -2.16 -0.69 -2.74
C GLY A 41 -2.16 -0.62 -4.25
N ILE A 42 -1.23 -1.31 -4.92
CA ILE A 42 -1.16 -1.30 -6.38
C ILE A 42 -2.37 -1.97 -7.01
N CYS A 43 -2.82 -3.10 -6.45
CA CYS A 43 -3.99 -3.80 -6.96
C CYS A 43 -5.26 -2.93 -6.83
N THR A 44 -5.41 -2.21 -5.71
CA THR A 44 -6.50 -1.26 -5.50
C THR A 44 -6.38 -0.07 -6.46
N TYR A 45 -5.16 0.44 -6.68
CA TYR A 45 -4.92 1.55 -7.60
C TYR A 45 -5.22 1.20 -9.06
N ILE A 46 -4.85 -0.01 -9.51
CA ILE A 46 -5.22 -0.51 -10.83
C ILE A 46 -6.74 -0.57 -10.97
N GLY A 47 -7.43 -1.13 -9.97
CA GLY A 47 -8.88 -1.16 -9.94
C GLY A 47 -9.52 0.24 -9.96
N PHE A 48 -8.96 1.18 -9.18
CA PHE A 48 -9.39 2.58 -9.15
C PHE A 48 -9.25 3.25 -10.52
N THR A 49 -8.12 3.08 -11.20
CA THR A 49 -7.93 3.66 -12.54
C THR A 49 -8.82 3.00 -13.58
N ALA A 50 -9.15 1.72 -13.44
CA ALA A 50 -10.04 1.00 -14.35
C ALA A 50 -11.51 1.44 -14.24
N GLN A 51 -11.93 2.09 -13.14
CA GLN A 51 -13.31 2.60 -12.98
C GLN A 51 -13.73 3.59 -14.06
N HIS A 52 -12.78 4.33 -14.63
CA HIS A 52 -13.08 5.25 -15.73
C HIS A 52 -13.62 4.52 -16.97
N PHE A 53 -13.31 3.23 -17.12
CA PHE A 53 -13.74 2.41 -18.26
C PHE A 53 -14.94 1.52 -17.93
N ALA A 54 -15.08 1.10 -16.67
CA ALA A 54 -16.16 0.23 -16.20
C ALA A 54 -16.45 0.51 -14.71
N PRO A 55 -17.32 1.50 -14.40
CA PRO A 55 -17.66 1.78 -13.02
C PRO A 55 -18.37 0.58 -12.38
N ALA A 56 -17.85 0.15 -11.23
CA ALA A 56 -18.48 -0.88 -10.41
C ALA A 56 -19.30 -0.19 -9.29
N PRO A 57 -20.63 -0.39 -9.25
CA PRO A 57 -21.50 0.35 -8.32
C PRO A 57 -21.28 0.02 -6.84
N ASP A 58 -20.60 -1.08 -6.53
CA ASP A 58 -20.43 -1.57 -5.16
C ASP A 58 -19.01 -1.34 -4.58
N ASP A 59 -18.25 -0.44 -5.17
CA ASP A 59 -16.86 -0.23 -4.76
C ASP A 59 -16.76 0.63 -3.49
N LYS A 60 -16.58 -0.03 -2.35
CA LYS A 60 -16.55 0.59 -1.02
C LYS A 60 -15.18 1.21 -0.67
N ASP A 61 -14.12 0.81 -1.36
CA ASP A 61 -12.75 1.20 -1.00
C ASP A 61 -12.37 2.57 -1.58
N TYR A 62 -12.83 2.88 -2.78
CA TYR A 62 -12.43 4.12 -3.44
C TYR A 62 -12.99 5.39 -2.78
N PRO A 63 -14.23 5.42 -2.27
CA PRO A 63 -14.72 6.56 -1.50
C PRO A 63 -13.96 6.79 -0.20
N MET A 64 -13.22 5.78 0.32
CA MET A 64 -12.46 5.94 1.56
C MET A 64 -11.30 6.92 1.43
N ILE A 65 -10.73 7.10 0.23
CA ILE A 65 -9.65 8.07 0.02
C ILE A 65 -10.14 9.51 -0.08
N ASP A 66 -11.43 9.70 -0.28
CA ASP A 66 -12.06 11.03 -0.31
C ASP A 66 -12.43 11.51 1.11
N ASP A 67 -12.32 10.63 2.12
CA ASP A 67 -12.50 10.96 3.53
C ASP A 67 -11.11 11.13 4.21
N PRO A 68 -10.68 12.37 4.50
CA PRO A 68 -9.37 12.63 5.09
C PRO A 68 -9.17 11.99 6.47
N ASP A 69 -10.23 11.78 7.25
CA ASP A 69 -10.13 11.15 8.55
C ASP A 69 -9.91 9.64 8.42
N ARG A 70 -10.55 9.01 7.45
CA ARG A 70 -10.31 7.61 7.09
C ARG A 70 -8.87 7.40 6.61
N VAL A 71 -8.37 8.28 5.75
CA VAL A 71 -6.98 8.23 5.27
C VAL A 71 -6.02 8.37 6.46
N ARG A 72 -6.17 9.40 7.30
CA ARG A 72 -5.33 9.57 8.51
C ARG A 72 -5.37 8.36 9.43
N GLN A 73 -6.56 7.78 9.64
CA GLN A 73 -6.68 6.58 10.49
C GLN A 73 -5.96 5.37 9.88
N ALA A 74 -6.04 5.18 8.56
CA ALA A 74 -5.34 4.10 7.88
C ALA A 74 -3.80 4.21 8.02
N PHE A 75 -3.25 5.43 7.88
CA PHE A 75 -1.82 5.70 8.13
C PHE A 75 -1.43 5.46 9.58
N LYS A 76 -2.25 5.90 10.56
CA LYS A 76 -2.03 5.64 11.99
C LYS A 76 -1.99 4.13 12.28
N ASN A 77 -2.93 3.36 11.75
CA ASN A 77 -2.98 1.92 11.92
C ASN A 77 -1.73 1.24 11.34
N SER A 78 -1.34 1.61 10.13
CA SER A 78 -0.15 1.04 9.47
C SER A 78 1.14 1.40 10.22
N ASN A 79 1.27 2.63 10.69
CA ASN A 79 2.40 3.07 11.52
C ASN A 79 2.41 2.36 12.89
N LEU A 80 1.25 2.13 13.50
CA LEU A 80 1.14 1.35 14.73
C LEU A 80 1.69 -0.06 14.53
N ILE A 81 1.28 -0.76 13.47
CA ILE A 81 1.79 -2.10 13.17
C ILE A 81 3.32 -2.07 12.97
N LEU A 82 3.81 -1.15 12.13
CA LEU A 82 5.24 -1.00 11.86
C LEU A 82 6.07 -0.71 13.12
N SER A 83 5.53 0.10 14.05
CA SER A 83 6.20 0.44 15.31
C SER A 83 6.33 -0.73 16.27
N LYS A 84 5.46 -1.74 16.16
CA LYS A 84 5.47 -2.92 17.04
C LYS A 84 6.45 -4.00 16.60
N VAL A 85 6.97 -3.93 15.38
CA VAL A 85 7.96 -4.91 14.88
C VAL A 85 9.21 -4.90 15.76
N GLY A 86 9.57 -6.06 16.28
CA GLY A 86 10.67 -6.25 17.22
C GLY A 86 10.36 -5.86 18.67
N GLN A 87 9.13 -5.41 19.00
CA GLN A 87 8.68 -5.09 20.35
C GLN A 87 7.77 -6.17 20.94
N ILE A 88 7.02 -6.86 20.09
CA ILE A 88 6.10 -7.94 20.47
C ILE A 88 6.34 -9.14 19.53
N PRO A 89 5.82 -10.35 19.88
CA PRO A 89 5.96 -11.54 19.04
C PRO A 89 5.43 -11.34 17.62
N ASP A 90 6.06 -11.97 16.64
CA ASP A 90 5.68 -11.89 15.24
C ASP A 90 4.25 -12.37 14.97
N GLU A 91 3.75 -13.33 15.76
CA GLU A 91 2.36 -13.82 15.68
C GLU A 91 1.35 -12.70 16.01
N ASP A 92 1.65 -11.89 17.02
CA ASP A 92 0.81 -10.74 17.39
C ASP A 92 0.85 -9.66 16.32
N ILE A 93 2.02 -9.43 15.71
CA ILE A 93 2.17 -8.52 14.56
C ILE A 93 1.33 -9.01 13.37
N GLN A 94 1.38 -10.32 13.07
CA GLN A 94 0.57 -10.90 11.97
C GLN A 94 -0.92 -10.71 12.24
N LYS A 95 -1.36 -10.94 13.48
CA LYS A 95 -2.75 -10.69 13.87
C LYS A 95 -3.15 -9.22 13.70
N MET A 96 -2.33 -8.28 14.20
CA MET A 96 -2.58 -6.84 14.00
C MET A 96 -2.62 -6.48 12.52
N SER A 97 -1.71 -7.02 11.72
CA SER A 97 -1.65 -6.83 10.27
C SER A 97 -2.94 -7.33 9.59
N TRP A 98 -3.44 -8.47 10.01
CA TRP A 98 -4.71 -9.00 9.53
C TRP A 98 -5.89 -8.11 9.95
N ASP A 99 -6.01 -7.83 11.25
CA ASP A 99 -7.18 -7.12 11.81
C ASP A 99 -7.25 -5.66 11.31
N LEU A 100 -6.14 -4.91 11.38
CA LEU A 100 -6.11 -3.49 11.01
C LEU A 100 -5.75 -3.27 9.54
N GLY A 101 -4.81 -4.04 9.01
CA GLY A 101 -4.30 -3.88 7.66
C GLY A 101 -5.28 -4.40 6.61
N ILE A 102 -5.67 -5.68 6.73
CA ILE A 102 -6.50 -6.37 5.74
C ILE A 102 -8.00 -6.17 6.04
N GLN A 103 -8.50 -6.63 7.19
CA GLN A 103 -9.92 -6.52 7.53
C GLN A 103 -10.35 -5.06 7.73
N GLY A 104 -9.53 -4.27 8.42
CA GLY A 104 -9.71 -2.84 8.62
C GLY A 104 -9.40 -1.98 7.38
N ARG A 105 -8.99 -2.60 6.26
CA ARG A 105 -8.71 -1.96 4.96
C ARG A 105 -7.59 -0.92 4.96
N SER A 106 -6.78 -0.82 6.03
CA SER A 106 -5.76 0.22 6.11
C SER A 106 -4.69 0.11 5.02
N TYR A 107 -4.29 -1.12 4.63
CA TYR A 107 -3.28 -1.33 3.59
C TYR A 107 -3.78 -0.90 2.21
N TYR A 108 -5.05 -1.12 1.91
CA TYR A 108 -5.71 -0.71 0.67
C TYR A 108 -5.75 0.81 0.55
N VAL A 109 -6.22 1.49 1.60
CA VAL A 109 -6.33 2.95 1.63
C VAL A 109 -4.96 3.62 1.58
N VAL A 110 -4.00 3.17 2.41
CA VAL A 110 -2.63 3.70 2.41
C VAL A 110 -1.97 3.50 1.05
N GLY A 111 -1.99 2.27 0.55
CA GLY A 111 -1.33 1.95 -0.70
C GLY A 111 -1.94 2.65 -1.91
N LEU A 112 -3.28 2.74 -1.99
CA LEU A 112 -3.98 3.52 -3.02
C LEU A 112 -3.60 5.00 -2.96
N THR A 113 -3.60 5.60 -1.77
CA THR A 113 -3.21 7.01 -1.58
C THR A 113 -1.78 7.26 -2.03
N MET A 114 -0.86 6.35 -1.69
CA MET A 114 0.55 6.44 -2.07
C MET A 114 0.74 6.34 -3.58
N CYS A 115 0.12 5.36 -4.23
CA CYS A 115 0.20 5.19 -5.69
C CYS A 115 -0.36 6.40 -6.41
N LYS A 116 -1.53 6.90 -5.98
CA LYS A 116 -2.18 8.07 -6.56
C LYS A 116 -1.28 9.30 -6.46
N LEU A 117 -0.74 9.62 -5.28
CA LEU A 117 0.11 10.80 -5.10
C LEU A 117 1.39 10.73 -5.94
N ILE A 118 2.05 9.58 -6.00
CA ILE A 118 3.26 9.42 -6.82
C ILE A 118 2.93 9.59 -8.31
N ASP A 119 1.86 8.96 -8.80
CA ASP A 119 1.46 9.07 -10.20
C ASP A 119 1.08 10.51 -10.58
N GLU A 120 0.32 11.21 -9.73
CA GLU A 120 -0.10 12.60 -9.96
C GLU A 120 1.08 13.60 -9.92
N ARG A 121 2.07 13.37 -9.07
CA ARG A 121 3.19 14.31 -8.87
C ARG A 121 4.42 14.01 -9.70
N LEU A 122 4.72 12.74 -9.93
CA LEU A 122 5.96 12.30 -10.60
C LEU A 122 5.68 11.52 -11.91
N GLY A 123 4.42 11.18 -12.16
CA GLY A 123 3.98 10.47 -13.36
C GLY A 123 4.08 8.94 -13.27
N ARG A 124 3.34 8.29 -14.16
CA ARG A 124 3.17 6.82 -14.22
C ARG A 124 4.50 6.07 -14.34
N ASN A 125 5.44 6.56 -15.12
CA ASN A 125 6.73 5.89 -15.32
C ASN A 125 7.53 5.83 -14.02
N THR A 126 7.52 6.90 -13.23
CA THR A 126 8.18 6.92 -11.91
C THR A 126 7.50 5.95 -10.94
N LEU A 127 6.16 5.90 -10.93
CA LEU A 127 5.43 4.92 -10.12
C LEU A 127 5.86 3.49 -10.46
N ILE A 128 5.90 3.13 -11.74
CA ILE A 128 6.33 1.81 -12.21
C ILE A 128 7.78 1.52 -11.77
N GLU A 129 8.67 2.48 -11.93
CA GLU A 129 10.10 2.34 -11.55
C GLU A 129 10.24 2.04 -10.06
N VAL A 130 9.64 2.85 -9.19
CA VAL A 130 9.79 2.66 -7.73
C VAL A 130 9.13 1.38 -7.24
N MET A 131 8.03 0.96 -7.86
CA MET A 131 7.36 -0.30 -7.59
C MET A 131 8.23 -1.50 -7.97
N SER A 132 8.96 -1.40 -9.09
CA SER A 132 9.87 -2.45 -9.58
C SER A 132 11.15 -2.55 -8.76
N THR A 133 11.51 -1.51 -8.01
CA THR A 133 12.70 -1.50 -7.15
C THR A 133 12.46 -2.19 -5.81
N GLY A 134 11.28 -2.01 -5.23
CA GLY A 134 10.89 -2.62 -3.96
C GLY A 134 10.10 -1.68 -3.05
N PRO A 135 9.44 -2.23 -2.01
CA PRO A 135 8.47 -1.47 -1.19
C PRO A 135 9.10 -0.32 -0.40
N ARG A 136 10.37 -0.41 -0.01
CA ARG A 136 11.05 0.66 0.74
C ARG A 136 11.34 1.88 -0.13
N LYS A 137 11.80 1.67 -1.37
CA LYS A 137 12.02 2.76 -2.32
C LYS A 137 10.71 3.47 -2.62
N TRP A 138 9.65 2.71 -2.81
CA TRP A 138 8.31 3.23 -3.02
C TRP A 138 7.84 4.12 -1.85
N VAL A 139 7.95 3.62 -0.59
CA VAL A 139 7.59 4.40 0.61
C VAL A 139 8.45 5.66 0.75
N ARG A 140 9.77 5.57 0.52
CA ARG A 140 10.66 6.75 0.59
C ARG A 140 10.27 7.81 -0.43
N THR A 141 9.96 7.40 -1.66
CA THR A 141 9.52 8.32 -2.71
C THR A 141 8.21 9.00 -2.33
N TYR A 142 7.26 8.24 -1.81
CA TYR A 142 6.00 8.80 -1.29
C TYR A 142 6.21 9.79 -0.14
N ASN A 143 6.99 9.42 0.87
CA ASN A 143 7.25 10.28 2.04
C ASN A 143 7.89 11.63 1.68
N GLN A 144 8.61 11.73 0.56
CA GLN A 144 9.14 13.01 0.06
C GLN A 144 8.06 13.96 -0.49
N LEU A 145 6.90 13.43 -0.82
CA LEU A 145 5.77 14.17 -1.42
C LEU A 145 4.66 14.45 -0.42
N ALA A 146 4.53 13.60 0.59
CA ALA A 146 3.40 13.58 1.51
C ALA A 146 3.59 14.51 2.71
N ASP A 147 2.48 15.05 3.21
CA ASP A 147 2.42 15.74 4.49
C ASP A 147 2.88 14.82 5.62
N ILE A 148 3.48 15.40 6.66
CA ILE A 148 4.15 14.66 7.74
C ILE A 148 3.22 13.69 8.49
N ASP A 149 1.95 14.02 8.62
CA ASP A 149 0.92 13.19 9.28
C ASP A 149 0.43 12.00 8.43
N LEU A 150 0.80 11.99 7.14
CA LEU A 150 0.50 10.91 6.20
C LEU A 150 1.76 10.12 5.78
N GLN A 151 2.88 10.27 6.46
CA GLN A 151 4.08 9.51 6.18
C GLN A 151 4.09 8.14 6.87
N LEU A 152 4.73 7.15 6.25
CA LEU A 152 5.00 5.84 6.85
C LEU A 152 6.37 5.83 7.54
N SER A 153 6.41 5.30 8.76
CA SER A 153 7.62 5.14 9.58
C SER A 153 8.42 3.91 9.14
N ILE A 154 9.52 4.11 8.38
CA ILE A 154 10.37 3.01 7.85
C ILE A 154 11.80 3.11 8.34
#